data_0d62e2da7a6128d9c15eb85b4f681275
#
_entry.id   0d62e2da7a6128d9c15eb85b4f681275
#
_cell.length_a   1.000
_cell.length_b   1.000
_cell.length_c   1.000
_cell.angle_alpha   90.00
_cell.angle_beta   90.00
_cell.angle_gamma   90.00
#
_symmetry.space_group_name_H-M   'P 1'
#
loop_
_entity.id
_entity.type
_entity.pdbx_description
1 polymer ?
#
loop_
_entity_poly.entity_id
_entity_poly.type
_entity_poly.pdbx_seq_one_letter_code
_entity_poly.pdbx_strand_id
1 'polypeptide(L)'
;KRNMKAVLFFSNNWDWSGGFLQYLRWNNQVTEEDFQAKLSWDSLRDVVSKFYSCAPCKEQYLDQVRSIINRKNTVTGQIYKDDGTIMAWQLANEPRPMRPAALPDYIKWISDVAAEIKKIDSKHLLTIGVEGEIGTENIETFKKIHIDKNIDYATIHIWPRNWSWYKELHDEGQFAQVLELTKSYIDSHSDVMKELGKPLVLEEFGYPRDNNSFSPDEKTSIRDKFYGEILNKWNNGIKDKSPLRGINFWAFGGQARPIKNQNFWKEGDDYMGDPPMEEQGLYSVFDSDTSTWNVITKYQIK
;
A
#
# COMPACT_ATOMS: atom_id res chain seq x y z
N LYS A 1 21.83 -11.92 0.72
CA LYS A 1 22.84 -11.78 -0.37
C LYS A 1 22.66 -10.48 -1.17
N ARG A 2 21.44 -9.89 -1.23
CA ARG A 2 21.15 -8.66 -2.00
C ARG A 2 20.98 -7.42 -1.12
N ASN A 3 21.16 -7.53 0.19
CA ASN A 3 20.98 -6.45 1.18
C ASN A 3 19.61 -5.73 1.08
N MET A 4 18.58 -6.47 0.69
CA MET A 4 17.21 -5.97 0.63
C MET A 4 16.56 -6.08 2.00
N LYS A 5 15.64 -5.16 2.28
CA LYS A 5 14.78 -5.19 3.45
C LYS A 5 13.33 -5.41 3.02
N ALA A 6 12.54 -5.99 3.92
CA ALA A 6 11.12 -6.26 3.68
C ALA A 6 10.25 -5.50 4.68
N VAL A 7 9.14 -4.98 4.20
CA VAL A 7 7.99 -4.58 5.00
C VAL A 7 6.93 -5.65 4.81
N LEU A 8 6.40 -6.20 5.89
CA LEU A 8 5.43 -7.28 5.84
C LEU A 8 4.10 -6.82 6.46
N PHE A 9 3.03 -6.82 5.66
CA PHE A 9 1.69 -6.52 6.15
C PHE A 9 0.94 -7.80 6.57
N PHE A 10 0.10 -7.70 7.60
CA PHE A 10 -0.58 -8.85 8.18
C PHE A 10 -1.90 -9.18 7.51
N SER A 11 -2.59 -8.18 6.95
CA SER A 11 -3.89 -8.34 6.30
C SER A 11 -4.08 -7.29 5.21
N ASN A 12 -5.24 -7.29 4.58
CA ASN A 12 -5.60 -6.36 3.53
C ASN A 12 -7.01 -5.80 3.78
N ASN A 13 -7.23 -4.55 3.43
CA ASN A 13 -8.58 -3.99 3.38
C ASN A 13 -9.41 -4.60 2.25
N TRP A 14 -8.72 -5.01 1.18
CA TRP A 14 -9.29 -5.58 -0.03
C TRP A 14 -9.40 -7.11 0.07
N ASP A 15 -10.27 -7.69 -0.72
CA ASP A 15 -10.57 -9.11 -0.73
C ASP A 15 -9.56 -9.98 -1.50
N TRP A 16 -8.60 -9.36 -2.18
CA TRP A 16 -7.62 -10.03 -3.07
C TRP A 16 -6.85 -11.17 -2.40
N SER A 17 -6.60 -11.07 -1.12
CA SER A 17 -5.97 -12.12 -0.30
C SER A 17 -6.88 -12.58 0.85
N GLY A 18 -8.19 -12.46 0.66
CA GLY A 18 -9.20 -12.68 1.69
C GLY A 18 -9.46 -11.44 2.55
N GLY A 19 -8.41 -10.76 3.00
CA GLY A 19 -8.49 -9.50 3.72
C GLY A 19 -9.41 -9.50 4.95
N PHE A 20 -9.90 -8.31 5.31
CA PHE A 20 -10.87 -8.19 6.43
C PHE A 20 -12.19 -8.92 6.16
N LEU A 21 -12.56 -9.03 4.88
CA LEU A 21 -13.78 -9.74 4.48
C LEU A 21 -13.74 -11.22 4.88
N GLN A 22 -12.55 -11.86 4.84
CA GLN A 22 -12.40 -13.26 5.22
C GLN A 22 -12.63 -13.49 6.72
N TYR A 23 -12.15 -12.58 7.58
CA TYR A 23 -12.46 -12.67 9.02
C TYR A 23 -13.95 -12.50 9.30
N LEU A 24 -14.62 -11.60 8.58
CA LEU A 24 -16.05 -11.39 8.68
C LEU A 24 -16.82 -12.66 8.26
N ARG A 25 -16.39 -13.32 7.18
CA ARG A 25 -16.96 -14.59 6.72
C ARG A 25 -16.82 -15.68 7.78
N TRP A 26 -15.61 -15.87 8.33
CA TRP A 26 -15.38 -16.90 9.35
C TRP A 26 -16.22 -16.69 10.61
N ASN A 27 -16.68 -15.48 10.86
CA ASN A 27 -17.50 -15.12 12.02
C ASN A 27 -18.97 -14.87 11.68
N ASN A 28 -19.45 -15.31 10.51
CA ASN A 28 -20.83 -15.19 10.06
C ASN A 28 -21.37 -13.74 10.05
N GLN A 29 -20.48 -12.75 9.80
CA GLN A 29 -20.83 -11.33 9.67
C GLN A 29 -21.18 -10.95 8.23
N VAL A 30 -20.93 -11.84 7.29
CA VAL A 30 -21.24 -11.74 5.86
C VAL A 30 -21.78 -13.09 5.40
N THR A 31 -22.78 -13.07 4.51
CA THR A 31 -23.31 -14.31 3.93
C THR A 31 -22.33 -14.88 2.91
N GLU A 32 -22.45 -16.18 2.61
CA GLU A 32 -21.66 -16.79 1.56
C GLU A 32 -21.96 -16.19 0.18
N GLU A 33 -23.22 -15.84 -0.06
CA GLU A 33 -23.66 -15.16 -1.28
C GLU A 33 -22.97 -13.79 -1.43
N ASP A 34 -22.99 -12.95 -0.39
CA ASP A 34 -22.32 -11.65 -0.39
C ASP A 34 -20.80 -11.79 -0.53
N PHE A 35 -20.21 -12.82 0.07
CA PHE A 35 -18.77 -13.08 -0.02
C PHE A 35 -18.36 -13.47 -1.45
N GLN A 36 -19.16 -14.23 -2.16
CA GLN A 36 -18.90 -14.65 -3.55
C GLN A 36 -19.31 -13.59 -4.58
N ALA A 37 -20.16 -12.64 -4.18
CA ALA A 37 -20.63 -11.60 -5.06
C ALA A 37 -19.53 -10.53 -5.30
N LYS A 38 -19.48 -9.99 -6.52
CA LYS A 38 -18.75 -8.75 -6.76
C LYS A 38 -19.55 -7.58 -6.17
N LEU A 39 -19.26 -7.22 -4.93
CA LEU A 39 -19.95 -6.14 -4.24
C LEU A 39 -19.76 -4.80 -4.94
N SER A 40 -20.79 -3.96 -4.94
CA SER A 40 -20.66 -2.55 -5.27
C SER A 40 -19.74 -1.86 -4.26
N TRP A 41 -19.15 -0.71 -4.64
CA TRP A 41 -18.31 0.05 -3.71
C TRP A 41 -19.03 0.37 -2.38
N ASP A 42 -20.29 0.78 -2.45
CA ASP A 42 -21.09 1.07 -1.23
C ASP A 42 -21.33 -0.17 -0.38
N SER A 43 -21.70 -1.29 -1.00
CA SER A 43 -21.90 -2.56 -0.29
C SER A 43 -20.62 -3.08 0.35
N LEU A 44 -19.49 -2.96 -0.34
CA LEU A 44 -18.17 -3.33 0.19
C LEU A 44 -17.84 -2.50 1.44
N ARG A 45 -18.09 -1.18 1.39
CA ARG A 45 -17.90 -0.29 2.55
C ARG A 45 -18.75 -0.70 3.74
N ASP A 46 -20.03 -1.01 3.53
CA ASP A 46 -20.93 -1.45 4.58
C ASP A 46 -20.49 -2.76 5.23
N VAL A 47 -19.99 -3.68 4.43
CA VAL A 47 -19.55 -4.98 4.93
C VAL A 47 -18.23 -4.86 5.67
N VAL A 48 -17.20 -4.29 5.03
CA VAL A 48 -15.83 -4.24 5.60
C VAL A 48 -15.77 -3.40 6.87
N SER A 49 -16.58 -2.32 6.96
CA SER A 49 -16.65 -1.48 8.18
C SER A 49 -17.02 -2.27 9.45
N LYS A 50 -17.74 -3.38 9.32
CA LYS A 50 -18.13 -4.24 10.45
C LYS A 50 -16.94 -4.91 11.12
N PHE A 51 -15.80 -5.05 10.43
CA PHE A 51 -14.59 -5.67 11.00
C PHE A 51 -14.17 -5.01 12.31
N TYR A 52 -14.21 -3.70 12.38
CA TYR A 52 -13.72 -2.94 13.54
C TYR A 52 -14.59 -3.10 14.80
N SER A 53 -15.89 -3.41 14.65
CA SER A 53 -16.78 -3.73 15.76
C SER A 53 -16.89 -5.24 16.05
N CYS A 54 -16.41 -6.10 15.16
CA CYS A 54 -16.44 -7.56 15.31
C CYS A 54 -15.32 -8.04 16.25
N ALA A 55 -15.62 -8.25 17.53
CA ALA A 55 -14.64 -8.69 18.52
C ALA A 55 -13.96 -10.02 18.12
N PRO A 56 -14.66 -11.10 17.73
CA PRO A 56 -14.00 -12.35 17.33
C PRO A 56 -13.17 -12.20 16.04
N CYS A 57 -13.55 -11.32 15.10
CA CYS A 57 -12.75 -11.06 13.90
C CYS A 57 -11.39 -10.44 14.28
N LYS A 58 -11.40 -9.46 15.19
CA LYS A 58 -10.18 -8.81 15.68
C LYS A 58 -9.28 -9.77 16.46
N GLU A 59 -9.85 -10.67 17.24
CA GLU A 59 -9.05 -11.68 17.95
C GLU A 59 -8.39 -12.67 16.99
N GLN A 60 -9.12 -13.17 15.99
CA GLN A 60 -8.55 -14.03 14.94
C GLN A 60 -7.44 -13.32 14.15
N TYR A 61 -7.61 -12.03 13.86
CA TYR A 61 -6.57 -11.21 13.25
C TYR A 61 -5.32 -11.14 14.15
N LEU A 62 -5.50 -10.89 15.46
CA LEU A 62 -4.38 -10.87 16.41
C LEU A 62 -3.69 -12.22 16.55
N ASP A 63 -4.42 -13.32 16.49
CA ASP A 63 -3.84 -14.67 16.49
C ASP A 63 -2.97 -14.90 15.25
N GLN A 64 -3.41 -14.43 14.08
CA GLN A 64 -2.58 -14.44 12.87
C GLN A 64 -1.32 -13.60 13.06
N VAL A 65 -1.43 -12.39 13.58
CA VAL A 65 -0.29 -11.50 13.87
C VAL A 65 0.72 -12.19 14.79
N ARG A 66 0.26 -12.76 15.91
CA ARG A 66 1.09 -13.51 16.87
C ARG A 66 1.79 -14.70 16.20
N SER A 67 1.05 -15.42 15.36
CA SER A 67 1.57 -16.58 14.62
C SER A 67 2.66 -16.16 13.62
N ILE A 68 2.45 -15.09 12.86
CA ILE A 68 3.43 -14.62 11.87
C ILE A 68 4.70 -14.12 12.56
N ILE A 69 4.58 -13.25 13.55
CA ILE A 69 5.74 -12.66 14.24
C ILE A 69 6.62 -13.74 14.89
N ASN A 70 5.99 -14.78 15.47
CA ASN A 70 6.70 -15.88 16.13
C ASN A 70 7.03 -17.04 15.18
N ARG A 71 6.68 -16.96 13.91
CA ARG A 71 6.92 -18.02 12.92
C ARG A 71 8.41 -18.29 12.77
N LYS A 72 8.78 -19.54 12.80
CA LYS A 72 10.11 -20.00 12.43
C LYS A 72 10.19 -20.17 10.90
N ASN A 73 11.11 -19.46 10.26
CA ASN A 73 11.39 -19.59 8.85
C ASN A 73 11.86 -21.04 8.55
N THR A 74 11.19 -21.72 7.62
CA THR A 74 11.49 -23.13 7.31
C THR A 74 12.79 -23.33 6.53
N VAL A 75 13.30 -22.27 5.90
CA VAL A 75 14.55 -22.30 5.13
C VAL A 75 15.75 -21.95 6.00
N THR A 76 15.64 -20.85 6.78
CA THR A 76 16.75 -20.32 7.56
C THR A 76 16.75 -20.81 9.01
N GLY A 77 15.61 -21.29 9.51
CA GLY A 77 15.41 -21.67 10.91
C GLY A 77 15.28 -20.47 11.87
N GLN A 78 15.36 -19.24 11.40
CA GLN A 78 15.26 -18.02 12.19
C GLN A 78 13.80 -17.68 12.49
N ILE A 79 13.52 -17.13 13.68
CA ILE A 79 12.19 -16.60 14.01
C ILE A 79 12.05 -15.23 13.37
N TYR A 80 10.87 -14.91 12.80
CA TYR A 80 10.67 -13.67 12.03
C TYR A 80 10.94 -12.40 12.84
N LYS A 81 10.56 -12.34 14.11
CA LYS A 81 10.89 -11.19 15.01
C LYS A 81 12.38 -11.03 15.31
N ASP A 82 13.22 -11.98 14.91
CA ASP A 82 14.67 -11.92 15.05
C ASP A 82 15.38 -11.79 13.70
N ASP A 83 14.63 -11.73 12.58
CA ASP A 83 15.17 -11.64 11.23
C ASP A 83 15.38 -10.18 10.83
N GLY A 84 16.61 -9.71 10.91
CA GLY A 84 16.98 -8.36 10.48
C GLY A 84 16.76 -8.04 8.99
N THR A 85 16.30 -8.99 8.17
CA THR A 85 15.81 -8.72 6.80
C THR A 85 14.45 -8.05 6.83
N ILE A 86 13.63 -8.34 7.81
CA ILE A 86 12.36 -7.63 8.04
C ILE A 86 12.73 -6.27 8.63
N MET A 87 12.31 -5.19 7.98
CA MET A 87 12.50 -3.83 8.45
C MET A 87 11.32 -3.39 9.32
N ALA A 88 10.13 -3.69 8.88
CA ALA A 88 8.91 -3.25 9.52
C ALA A 88 7.77 -4.26 9.40
N TRP A 89 6.89 -4.21 10.37
CA TRP A 89 5.55 -4.76 10.34
C TRP A 89 4.55 -3.68 9.91
N GLN A 90 3.53 -4.08 9.19
CA GLN A 90 2.45 -3.22 8.75
C GLN A 90 1.11 -3.85 9.14
N LEU A 91 0.21 -3.07 9.76
CA LEU A 91 -1.03 -3.62 10.25
C LEU A 91 -1.86 -4.25 9.14
N ALA A 92 -2.05 -3.52 8.06
CA ALA A 92 -2.73 -4.03 6.87
C ALA A 92 -2.33 -3.20 5.64
N ASN A 93 -2.56 -3.74 4.45
CA ASN A 93 -2.56 -2.92 3.25
C ASN A 93 -3.86 -2.11 3.19
N GLU A 94 -3.72 -0.79 3.11
CA GLU A 94 -4.76 0.21 2.92
C GLU A 94 -5.98 0.10 3.88
N PRO A 95 -5.79 -0.09 5.20
CA PRO A 95 -6.91 -0.19 6.12
C PRO A 95 -7.67 1.14 6.17
N ARG A 96 -8.97 1.09 5.89
CA ARG A 96 -9.89 2.24 5.88
C ARG A 96 -11.01 2.05 6.89
N PRO A 97 -11.52 3.11 7.53
CA PRO A 97 -12.71 3.00 8.37
C PRO A 97 -13.95 2.59 7.58
N MET A 98 -13.97 2.86 6.27
CA MET A 98 -15.01 2.53 5.31
C MET A 98 -16.34 3.28 5.52
N ARG A 99 -16.75 3.50 6.77
CA ARG A 99 -17.94 4.30 7.13
C ARG A 99 -17.63 5.20 8.33
N PRO A 100 -18.17 6.42 8.38
CA PRO A 100 -17.94 7.33 9.49
C PRO A 100 -18.30 6.75 10.85
N ALA A 101 -19.35 5.91 10.91
CA ALA A 101 -19.77 5.24 12.13
C ALA A 101 -18.70 4.25 12.68
N ALA A 102 -17.87 3.70 11.83
CA ALA A 102 -16.79 2.77 12.24
C ALA A 102 -15.52 3.48 12.69
N LEU A 103 -15.41 4.78 12.49
CA LEU A 103 -14.18 5.55 12.76
C LEU A 103 -13.66 5.41 14.20
N PRO A 104 -14.49 5.46 15.26
CA PRO A 104 -14.00 5.26 16.63
C PRO A 104 -13.39 3.88 16.85
N ASP A 105 -14.04 2.83 16.35
CA ASP A 105 -13.58 1.45 16.47
C ASP A 105 -12.33 1.19 15.62
N TYR A 106 -12.23 1.82 14.45
CA TYR A 106 -11.04 1.79 13.59
C TYR A 106 -9.81 2.37 14.31
N ILE A 107 -9.95 3.57 14.90
CA ILE A 107 -8.86 4.21 15.64
C ILE A 107 -8.45 3.35 16.85
N LYS A 108 -9.44 2.81 17.56
CA LYS A 108 -9.18 1.93 18.70
C LYS A 108 -8.47 0.64 18.27
N TRP A 109 -8.89 0.02 17.17
CA TRP A 109 -8.24 -1.18 16.63
C TRP A 109 -6.77 -0.93 16.29
N ILE A 110 -6.45 0.19 15.65
CA ILE A 110 -5.05 0.57 15.34
C ILE A 110 -4.22 0.62 16.63
N SER A 111 -4.69 1.31 17.65
CA SER A 111 -3.95 1.47 18.90
C SER A 111 -3.78 0.17 19.66
N ASP A 112 -4.83 -0.65 19.76
CA ASP A 112 -4.80 -1.95 20.43
C ASP A 112 -3.82 -2.90 19.74
N VAL A 113 -3.89 -2.99 18.41
CA VAL A 113 -3.02 -3.86 17.62
C VAL A 113 -1.57 -3.39 17.67
N ALA A 114 -1.33 -2.09 17.55
CA ALA A 114 0.02 -1.55 17.63
C ALA A 114 0.67 -1.84 18.99
N ALA A 115 -0.09 -1.67 20.08
CA ALA A 115 0.38 -1.98 21.42
C ALA A 115 0.69 -3.48 21.59
N GLU A 116 -0.14 -4.37 21.03
CA GLU A 116 0.08 -5.81 21.09
C GLU A 116 1.31 -6.24 20.29
N ILE A 117 1.49 -5.72 19.07
CA ILE A 117 2.67 -6.01 18.25
C ILE A 117 3.94 -5.58 18.97
N LYS A 118 3.98 -4.37 19.55
CA LYS A 118 5.16 -3.87 20.28
C LYS A 118 5.50 -4.64 21.55
N LYS A 119 4.52 -5.33 22.18
CA LYS A 119 4.79 -6.30 23.28
C LYS A 119 5.50 -7.55 22.78
N ILE A 120 5.13 -8.04 21.58
CA ILE A 120 5.68 -9.28 21.01
C ILE A 120 7.04 -9.01 20.37
N ASP A 121 7.16 -7.86 19.69
CA ASP A 121 8.34 -7.45 18.95
C ASP A 121 8.56 -5.93 19.08
N SER A 122 9.49 -5.55 19.92
CA SER A 122 9.90 -4.15 20.12
C SER A 122 11.06 -3.73 19.22
N LYS A 123 11.60 -4.63 18.38
CA LYS A 123 12.81 -4.38 17.58
C LYS A 123 12.49 -3.82 16.21
N HIS A 124 11.49 -4.39 15.54
CA HIS A 124 11.11 -3.96 14.20
C HIS A 124 10.24 -2.69 14.23
N LEU A 125 10.34 -1.91 13.17
CA LEU A 125 9.46 -0.76 12.97
C LEU A 125 8.02 -1.21 12.77
N LEU A 126 7.08 -0.32 13.07
CA LEU A 126 5.65 -0.57 12.88
C LEU A 126 5.00 0.61 12.16
N THR A 127 4.21 0.29 11.14
CA THR A 127 3.35 1.24 10.43
C THR A 127 1.94 0.71 10.30
N ILE A 128 0.99 1.60 9.94
CA ILE A 128 -0.41 1.22 9.76
C ILE A 128 -0.64 0.67 8.36
N GLY A 129 -0.06 1.29 7.32
CA GLY A 129 -0.22 0.92 5.92
C GLY A 129 -1.36 1.66 5.21
N VAL A 130 -1.72 2.87 5.68
CA VAL A 130 -2.78 3.68 5.06
C VAL A 130 -2.29 4.43 3.83
N GLU A 131 -3.20 4.73 2.93
CA GLU A 131 -2.93 5.50 1.71
C GLU A 131 -2.71 7.01 1.98
N GLY A 132 -3.00 7.47 3.19
CA GLY A 132 -3.07 8.88 3.55
C GLY A 132 -4.50 9.36 3.79
N GLU A 133 -4.77 10.64 3.58
CA GLU A 133 -6.09 11.24 3.85
C GLU A 133 -7.24 10.64 3.02
N ILE A 134 -6.95 10.15 1.82
CA ILE A 134 -7.95 9.46 0.99
C ILE A 134 -8.42 8.16 1.65
N GLY A 135 -7.50 7.39 2.24
CA GLY A 135 -7.84 6.17 2.97
C GLY A 135 -8.43 6.42 4.35
N THR A 136 -8.02 7.50 5.01
CA THR A 136 -8.49 7.86 6.37
C THR A 136 -9.64 8.87 6.38
N GLU A 137 -10.22 9.16 5.21
CA GLU A 137 -11.31 10.12 4.96
C GLU A 137 -10.92 11.61 5.09
N ASN A 138 -9.88 11.94 5.84
CA ASN A 138 -9.34 13.31 5.96
C ASN A 138 -7.99 13.32 6.69
N ILE A 139 -7.29 14.46 6.57
CA ILE A 139 -5.95 14.66 7.13
C ILE A 139 -5.93 14.65 8.66
N GLU A 140 -7.01 15.07 9.33
CA GLU A 140 -7.12 15.07 10.78
C GLU A 140 -7.17 13.63 11.33
N THR A 141 -7.89 12.76 10.67
CA THR A 141 -7.90 11.32 11.00
C THR A 141 -6.53 10.70 10.76
N PHE A 142 -5.89 11.03 9.63
CA PHE A 142 -4.52 10.61 9.36
C PHE A 142 -3.57 11.03 10.49
N LYS A 143 -3.60 12.28 10.90
CA LYS A 143 -2.82 12.78 12.03
C LYS A 143 -3.13 12.01 13.32
N LYS A 144 -4.41 11.84 13.64
CA LYS A 144 -4.88 11.21 14.87
C LYS A 144 -4.38 9.78 15.06
N ILE A 145 -4.36 8.97 14.00
CA ILE A 145 -3.88 7.59 14.09
C ILE A 145 -2.36 7.49 14.18
N HIS A 146 -1.62 8.49 13.68
CA HIS A 146 -0.15 8.50 13.73
C HIS A 146 0.44 9.17 14.97
N ILE A 147 -0.37 9.75 15.85
CA ILE A 147 0.09 10.23 17.18
C ILE A 147 0.48 9.05 18.08
N ASP A 148 -0.09 7.87 17.88
CA ASP A 148 0.22 6.69 18.71
C ASP A 148 1.73 6.41 18.74
N LYS A 149 2.28 6.33 19.95
CA LYS A 149 3.72 6.13 20.18
C LYS A 149 4.27 4.82 19.64
N ASN A 150 3.39 3.83 19.44
CA ASN A 150 3.76 2.51 18.92
C ASN A 150 3.88 2.48 17.40
N ILE A 151 3.41 3.53 16.71
CA ILE A 151 3.56 3.68 15.26
C ILE A 151 4.83 4.49 14.99
N ASP A 152 5.78 3.89 14.30
CA ASP A 152 7.11 4.49 14.09
C ASP A 152 7.15 5.44 12.89
N TYR A 153 6.39 5.18 11.83
CA TYR A 153 6.32 6.00 10.62
C TYR A 153 4.96 5.89 9.94
N ALA A 154 4.65 6.84 9.08
CA ALA A 154 3.44 6.83 8.27
C ALA A 154 3.71 6.41 6.83
N THR A 155 2.67 5.89 6.19
CA THR A 155 2.65 5.59 4.75
C THR A 155 1.62 6.44 4.04
N ILE A 156 1.89 6.73 2.76
CA ILE A 156 0.92 7.25 1.79
C ILE A 156 1.06 6.47 0.49
N HIS A 157 -0.05 6.36 -0.25
CA HIS A 157 -0.09 5.83 -1.61
C HIS A 157 -0.55 6.92 -2.56
N ILE A 158 -0.23 6.83 -3.85
CA ILE A 158 -0.66 7.80 -4.87
C ILE A 158 -1.05 7.06 -6.15
N TRP A 159 -2.35 7.06 -6.42
CA TRP A 159 -2.97 6.36 -7.53
C TRP A 159 -3.81 7.30 -8.42
N PRO A 160 -3.18 8.13 -9.26
CA PRO A 160 -3.90 9.19 -10.00
C PRO A 160 -5.04 8.68 -10.87
N ARG A 161 -4.87 7.52 -11.50
CA ARG A 161 -5.93 6.90 -12.32
C ARG A 161 -7.09 6.39 -11.45
N ASN A 162 -6.78 5.64 -10.41
CA ASN A 162 -7.78 5.04 -9.53
C ASN A 162 -8.58 6.10 -8.77
N TRP A 163 -7.96 7.23 -8.47
CA TRP A 163 -8.58 8.37 -7.80
C TRP A 163 -9.22 9.39 -8.76
N SER A 164 -9.24 9.06 -10.07
CA SER A 164 -9.87 9.90 -11.11
C SER A 164 -9.30 11.32 -11.17
N TRP A 165 -8.00 11.49 -10.92
CA TRP A 165 -7.33 12.79 -11.00
C TRP A 165 -7.15 13.26 -12.45
N TYR A 166 -7.32 12.38 -13.44
CA TYR A 166 -7.34 12.70 -14.85
C TYR A 166 -8.32 11.81 -15.63
N LYS A 167 -8.72 12.27 -16.80
CA LYS A 167 -9.61 11.54 -17.73
C LYS A 167 -8.84 11.04 -18.95
N GLU A 168 -7.97 11.87 -19.49
CA GLU A 168 -7.21 11.61 -20.71
C GLU A 168 -5.71 11.55 -20.42
N LEU A 169 -5.08 10.42 -20.70
CA LEU A 169 -3.70 10.13 -20.31
C LEU A 169 -2.67 11.08 -20.95
N HIS A 170 -2.93 11.54 -22.18
CA HIS A 170 -1.99 12.35 -22.97
C HIS A 170 -2.31 13.84 -22.99
N ASP A 171 -3.28 14.28 -22.21
CA ASP A 171 -3.56 15.70 -22.05
C ASP A 171 -2.49 16.34 -21.15
N GLU A 172 -1.62 17.18 -21.70
CA GLU A 172 -0.53 17.84 -20.96
C GLU A 172 -1.06 18.72 -19.82
N GLY A 173 -2.22 19.35 -20.00
CA GLY A 173 -2.85 20.15 -18.95
C GLY A 173 -3.31 19.29 -17.79
N GLN A 174 -3.93 18.16 -18.06
CA GLN A 174 -4.32 17.20 -17.03
C GLN A 174 -3.10 16.58 -16.34
N PHE A 175 -2.03 16.30 -17.09
CA PHE A 175 -0.80 15.80 -16.49
C PHE A 175 -0.16 16.81 -15.52
N ALA A 176 -0.14 18.10 -15.88
CA ALA A 176 0.33 19.17 -14.99
C ALA A 176 -0.53 19.24 -13.71
N GLN A 177 -1.86 19.11 -13.84
CA GLN A 177 -2.77 19.04 -12.69
C GLN A 177 -2.51 17.83 -11.81
N VAL A 178 -2.27 16.65 -12.39
CA VAL A 178 -1.91 15.43 -11.63
C VAL A 178 -0.62 15.65 -10.83
N LEU A 179 0.40 16.28 -11.43
CA LEU A 179 1.64 16.58 -10.73
C LEU A 179 1.43 17.56 -9.57
N GLU A 180 0.60 18.56 -9.75
CA GLU A 180 0.27 19.53 -8.69
C GLU A 180 -0.46 18.83 -7.52
N LEU A 181 -1.47 18.02 -7.82
CA LEU A 181 -2.19 17.22 -6.82
C LEU A 181 -1.24 16.25 -6.09
N THR A 182 -0.35 15.58 -6.84
CA THR A 182 0.64 14.67 -6.27
C THR A 182 1.58 15.40 -5.30
N LYS A 183 2.12 16.55 -5.71
CA LYS A 183 3.03 17.35 -4.88
C LYS A 183 2.31 17.86 -3.63
N SER A 184 1.11 18.39 -3.79
CA SER A 184 0.28 18.88 -2.68
C SER A 184 -0.06 17.77 -1.69
N TYR A 185 -0.39 16.57 -2.18
CA TYR A 185 -0.67 15.40 -1.33
C TYR A 185 0.55 14.99 -0.51
N ILE A 186 1.73 14.91 -1.13
CA ILE A 186 2.98 14.62 -0.41
C ILE A 186 3.30 15.70 0.61
N ASP A 187 3.11 16.97 0.27
CA ASP A 187 3.44 18.09 1.15
C ASP A 187 2.51 18.17 2.37
N SER A 188 1.21 18.04 2.19
CA SER A 188 0.24 18.05 3.30
C SER A 188 0.52 16.96 4.33
N HIS A 189 0.81 15.72 3.87
CA HIS A 189 1.16 14.62 4.75
C HIS A 189 2.55 14.79 5.39
N SER A 190 3.50 15.37 4.65
CA SER A 190 4.83 15.69 5.19
C SER A 190 4.75 16.73 6.31
N ASP A 191 3.90 17.74 6.17
CA ASP A 191 3.70 18.76 7.22
C ASP A 191 3.16 18.15 8.50
N VAL A 192 2.16 17.26 8.39
CA VAL A 192 1.64 16.50 9.55
C VAL A 192 2.75 15.67 10.19
N MET A 193 3.51 14.92 9.41
CA MET A 193 4.56 14.06 9.96
C MET A 193 5.76 14.84 10.52
N LYS A 194 6.03 16.02 9.99
CA LYS A 194 7.00 16.97 10.57
C LYS A 194 6.56 17.45 11.94
N GLU A 195 5.28 17.78 12.10
CA GLU A 195 4.71 18.17 13.39
C GLU A 195 4.79 17.03 14.41
N LEU A 196 4.53 15.79 13.98
CA LEU A 196 4.61 14.60 14.84
C LEU A 196 6.05 14.12 15.08
N GLY A 197 7.04 14.65 14.36
CA GLY A 197 8.44 14.23 14.46
C GLY A 197 8.70 12.81 13.95
N LYS A 198 7.87 12.30 13.02
CA LYS A 198 7.96 10.93 12.50
C LYS A 198 8.23 10.90 10.99
N PRO A 199 8.89 9.85 10.47
CA PRO A 199 9.09 9.67 9.04
C PRO A 199 7.78 9.41 8.28
N LEU A 200 7.80 9.75 6.98
CA LEU A 200 6.80 9.42 5.98
C LEU A 200 7.44 8.55 4.88
N VAL A 201 6.70 7.58 4.39
CA VAL A 201 7.07 6.75 3.23
C VAL A 201 5.97 6.85 2.18
N LEU A 202 6.30 7.21 0.96
CA LEU A 202 5.44 6.99 -0.20
C LEU A 202 5.59 5.51 -0.59
N GLU A 203 4.71 4.68 -0.03
CA GLU A 203 4.86 3.23 -0.05
C GLU A 203 4.41 2.61 -1.37
N GLU A 204 3.43 3.24 -2.02
CA GLU A 204 2.97 2.86 -3.34
C GLU A 204 2.71 4.07 -4.21
N PHE A 205 3.17 4.03 -5.43
CA PHE A 205 2.74 4.93 -6.49
C PHE A 205 2.92 4.26 -7.84
N GLY A 206 2.00 4.53 -8.74
CA GLY A 206 2.05 3.98 -10.08
C GLY A 206 1.44 4.93 -11.10
N TYR A 207 1.87 4.78 -12.34
CA TYR A 207 1.28 5.44 -13.49
C TYR A 207 1.20 4.46 -14.66
N PRO A 208 0.10 4.43 -15.43
CA PRO A 208 -0.04 3.47 -16.52
C PRO A 208 0.98 3.73 -17.64
N ARG A 209 1.14 2.74 -18.51
CA ARG A 209 1.80 2.92 -19.81
C ARG A 209 1.01 3.90 -20.68
N ASP A 210 1.67 4.45 -21.68
CA ASP A 210 1.03 5.31 -22.67
C ASP A 210 -0.22 4.60 -23.23
N ASN A 211 -1.27 5.37 -23.52
CA ASN A 211 -2.58 4.87 -23.95
C ASN A 211 -3.32 3.96 -22.91
N ASN A 212 -2.96 3.98 -21.63
CA ASN A 212 -3.45 3.02 -20.63
C ASN A 212 -3.29 1.56 -21.08
N SER A 213 -2.21 1.27 -21.81
CA SER A 213 -1.97 -0.03 -22.40
C SER A 213 -1.45 -1.03 -21.35
N PHE A 214 -1.89 -2.26 -21.46
CA PHE A 214 -1.40 -3.40 -20.67
C PHE A 214 -0.24 -4.11 -21.37
N SER A 215 0.02 -3.77 -22.66
CA SER A 215 1.10 -4.39 -23.42
C SER A 215 2.48 -3.92 -22.96
N PRO A 216 3.42 -4.84 -22.67
CA PRO A 216 4.79 -4.48 -22.33
C PRO A 216 5.56 -3.81 -23.47
N ASP A 217 5.03 -3.87 -24.72
CA ASP A 217 5.62 -3.24 -25.89
C ASP A 217 5.26 -1.76 -26.03
N GLU A 218 4.28 -1.29 -25.24
CA GLU A 218 3.85 0.12 -25.29
C GLU A 218 4.84 1.01 -24.52
N LYS A 219 4.96 2.26 -24.96
CA LYS A 219 5.84 3.25 -24.34
C LYS A 219 5.41 3.61 -22.93
N THR A 220 6.36 4.15 -22.16
CA THR A 220 6.18 4.60 -20.78
C THR A 220 6.48 6.09 -20.61
N SER A 221 6.26 6.88 -21.67
CA SER A 221 6.72 8.28 -21.73
C SER A 221 6.16 9.16 -20.61
N ILE A 222 4.86 9.03 -20.31
CA ILE A 222 4.20 9.78 -19.24
C ILE A 222 4.56 9.21 -17.86
N ARG A 223 4.60 7.87 -17.73
CA ARG A 223 5.08 7.18 -16.51
C ARG A 223 6.47 7.68 -16.13
N ASP A 224 7.39 7.73 -17.07
CA ASP A 224 8.78 8.13 -16.83
C ASP A 224 8.88 9.58 -16.34
N LYS A 225 8.06 10.48 -16.91
CA LYS A 225 7.94 11.87 -16.43
C LYS A 225 7.39 11.90 -14.99
N PHE A 226 6.32 11.17 -14.71
CA PHE A 226 5.70 11.10 -13.39
C PHE A 226 6.66 10.55 -12.33
N TYR A 227 7.32 9.44 -12.63
CA TYR A 227 8.33 8.85 -11.74
C TYR A 227 9.49 9.81 -11.50
N GLY A 228 9.97 10.47 -12.55
CA GLY A 228 11.06 11.45 -12.45
C GLY A 228 10.74 12.61 -11.50
N GLU A 229 9.50 13.13 -11.56
CA GLU A 229 9.05 14.22 -10.67
C GLU A 229 8.98 13.77 -9.20
N ILE A 230 8.42 12.59 -8.93
CA ILE A 230 8.33 12.04 -7.57
C ILE A 230 9.72 11.75 -6.99
N LEU A 231 10.57 11.07 -7.77
CA LEU A 231 11.92 10.72 -7.36
C LEU A 231 12.78 11.97 -7.11
N ASN A 232 12.60 13.01 -7.94
CA ASN A 232 13.28 14.29 -7.75
C ASN A 232 12.81 14.99 -6.46
N LYS A 233 11.50 15.01 -6.20
CA LYS A 233 10.93 15.58 -4.96
C LYS A 233 11.48 14.87 -3.72
N TRP A 234 11.48 13.54 -3.73
CA TRP A 234 12.05 12.73 -2.65
C TRP A 234 13.54 13.02 -2.43
N ASN A 235 14.36 12.99 -3.49
CA ASN A 235 15.79 13.22 -3.42
C ASN A 235 16.15 14.63 -2.88
N ASN A 236 15.40 15.65 -3.28
CA ASN A 236 15.53 16.99 -2.73
C ASN A 236 15.09 17.05 -1.26
N GLY A 237 13.96 16.40 -0.93
CA GLY A 237 13.47 16.31 0.44
C GLY A 237 14.46 15.66 1.42
N ILE A 238 15.27 14.68 0.98
CA ILE A 238 16.33 14.12 1.82
C ILE A 238 17.34 15.20 2.22
N LYS A 239 17.76 16.05 1.29
CA LYS A 239 18.71 17.15 1.52
C LYS A 239 18.12 18.20 2.46
N ASP A 240 16.83 18.49 2.29
CA ASP A 240 16.10 19.50 3.05
C ASP A 240 15.55 18.97 4.39
N LYS A 241 15.90 17.75 4.76
CA LYS A 241 15.43 17.06 5.98
C LYS A 241 13.89 16.92 6.05
N SER A 242 13.23 16.77 4.90
CA SER A 242 11.81 16.45 4.83
C SER A 242 11.49 15.15 5.58
N PRO A 243 10.28 14.97 6.15
CA PRO A 243 9.83 13.70 6.69
C PRO A 243 9.78 12.56 5.66
N LEU A 244 9.65 12.86 4.36
CA LEU A 244 9.62 11.84 3.31
C LEU A 244 10.98 11.14 3.19
N ARG A 245 11.08 9.94 3.78
CA ARG A 245 12.33 9.18 3.92
C ARG A 245 12.46 7.99 3.00
N GLY A 246 11.37 7.51 2.45
CA GLY A 246 11.36 6.36 1.56
C GLY A 246 10.30 6.49 0.49
N ILE A 247 10.53 5.81 -0.63
CA ILE A 247 9.56 5.65 -1.71
C ILE A 247 9.67 4.26 -2.31
N ASN A 248 8.54 3.67 -2.66
CA ASN A 248 8.46 2.43 -3.43
C ASN A 248 7.47 2.63 -4.58
N PHE A 249 7.87 2.25 -5.77
CA PHE A 249 6.94 2.24 -6.91
C PHE A 249 6.13 0.93 -6.95
N TRP A 250 4.94 0.98 -7.45
CA TRP A 250 4.13 -0.17 -7.78
C TRP A 250 4.07 -0.36 -9.30
N ALA A 251 4.42 -1.52 -9.83
CA ALA A 251 4.99 -2.63 -9.10
C ALA A 251 6.13 -3.26 -9.90
N PHE A 252 6.99 -3.98 -9.23
CA PHE A 252 8.07 -4.71 -9.89
C PHE A 252 7.54 -5.93 -10.64
N GLY A 253 7.52 -5.89 -11.98
CA GLY A 253 7.12 -6.99 -12.86
C GLY A 253 8.27 -7.89 -13.28
N GLY A 254 9.48 -7.36 -13.33
CA GLY A 254 10.69 -8.12 -13.70
C GLY A 254 10.57 -8.77 -15.08
N GLN A 255 10.83 -10.08 -15.15
CA GLN A 255 10.77 -10.87 -16.38
C GLN A 255 9.37 -11.43 -16.67
N ALA A 256 8.41 -11.27 -15.76
CA ALA A 256 7.03 -11.69 -16.00
C ALA A 256 6.41 -10.93 -17.17
N ARG A 257 5.43 -11.53 -17.81
CA ARG A 257 4.72 -10.93 -18.95
C ARG A 257 3.24 -11.28 -18.90
N PRO A 258 2.36 -10.29 -19.21
CA PRO A 258 0.94 -10.55 -19.32
C PRO A 258 0.66 -11.48 -20.51
N ILE A 259 -0.29 -12.38 -20.33
CA ILE A 259 -0.73 -13.29 -21.38
C ILE A 259 -1.58 -12.49 -22.39
N LYS A 260 -1.21 -12.57 -23.67
CA LYS A 260 -1.93 -11.87 -24.74
C LYS A 260 -3.41 -12.24 -24.75
N ASN A 261 -4.29 -11.23 -24.81
CA ASN A 261 -5.75 -11.36 -24.77
C ASN A 261 -6.31 -11.94 -23.47
N GLN A 262 -5.55 -11.89 -22.37
CA GLN A 262 -6.01 -12.26 -21.05
C GLN A 262 -5.81 -11.07 -20.09
N ASN A 263 -6.90 -10.56 -19.54
CA ASN A 263 -6.85 -9.38 -18.68
C ASN A 263 -6.50 -9.72 -17.23
N PHE A 264 -6.96 -10.86 -16.73
CA PHE A 264 -6.80 -11.26 -15.34
C PHE A 264 -5.86 -12.44 -15.20
N TRP A 265 -5.15 -12.48 -14.09
CA TRP A 265 -4.29 -13.60 -13.73
C TRP A 265 -5.07 -14.92 -13.61
N LYS A 266 -4.46 -16.01 -14.02
CA LYS A 266 -4.96 -17.37 -13.82
C LYS A 266 -3.87 -18.22 -13.20
N GLU A 267 -4.26 -19.32 -12.56
CA GLU A 267 -3.32 -20.27 -11.98
C GLU A 267 -2.31 -20.76 -13.03
N GLY A 268 -1.02 -20.60 -12.71
CA GLY A 268 0.09 -20.95 -13.60
C GLY A 268 0.68 -19.78 -14.38
N ASP A 269 0.05 -18.61 -14.36
CA ASP A 269 0.61 -17.40 -14.97
C ASP A 269 1.72 -16.79 -14.08
N ASP A 270 2.61 -16.00 -14.70
CA ASP A 270 3.60 -15.22 -13.97
C ASP A 270 2.93 -14.17 -13.07
N TYR A 271 3.52 -13.92 -11.90
CA TYR A 271 3.14 -12.81 -11.04
C TYR A 271 3.87 -11.53 -11.47
N MET A 272 3.11 -10.46 -11.74
CA MET A 272 3.62 -9.19 -12.26
C MET A 272 3.59 -8.03 -11.27
N GLY A 273 3.13 -8.27 -10.05
CA GLY A 273 2.91 -7.25 -9.04
C GLY A 273 1.48 -6.72 -8.99
N ASP A 274 0.74 -6.67 -10.11
CA ASP A 274 -0.68 -6.35 -10.08
C ASP A 274 -1.46 -7.50 -9.40
N PRO A 275 -2.43 -7.21 -8.49
CA PRO A 275 -3.21 -8.24 -7.83
C PRO A 275 -3.94 -9.15 -8.82
N PRO A 276 -4.12 -10.45 -8.54
CA PRO A 276 -4.80 -11.38 -9.46
C PRO A 276 -6.21 -10.96 -9.87
N MET A 277 -6.90 -10.19 -9.04
CA MET A 277 -8.28 -9.70 -9.26
C MET A 277 -8.31 -8.42 -10.10
N GLU A 278 -7.17 -7.83 -10.41
CA GLU A 278 -7.01 -6.66 -11.25
C GLU A 278 -6.47 -7.03 -12.63
N GLU A 279 -6.63 -6.11 -13.58
CA GLU A 279 -6.07 -6.27 -14.93
C GLU A 279 -4.55 -6.22 -14.87
N GLN A 280 -3.91 -7.22 -15.47
CA GLN A 280 -2.48 -7.46 -15.34
C GLN A 280 -1.63 -6.61 -16.30
N GLY A 281 -0.56 -6.02 -15.81
CA GLY A 281 0.48 -5.35 -16.60
C GLY A 281 0.35 -3.83 -16.70
N LEU A 282 -0.73 -3.20 -16.21
CA LEU A 282 -0.96 -1.77 -16.35
C LEU A 282 0.12 -0.95 -15.63
N TYR A 283 0.40 -1.30 -14.37
CA TYR A 283 1.37 -0.61 -13.51
C TYR A 283 2.72 -1.32 -13.43
N SER A 284 2.80 -2.57 -13.88
CA SER A 284 4.01 -3.37 -13.80
C SER A 284 5.19 -2.71 -14.52
N VAL A 285 6.33 -2.64 -13.85
CA VAL A 285 7.62 -2.22 -14.42
C VAL A 285 8.40 -3.48 -14.78
N PHE A 286 8.45 -3.77 -16.07
CA PHE A 286 9.16 -4.94 -16.59
C PHE A 286 10.65 -4.68 -16.78
N ASP A 287 11.45 -5.73 -16.90
CA ASP A 287 12.88 -5.63 -17.22
C ASP A 287 13.14 -4.96 -18.58
N SER A 288 12.18 -5.06 -19.52
CA SER A 288 12.21 -4.38 -20.81
C SER A 288 11.96 -2.87 -20.76
N ASP A 289 11.47 -2.32 -19.64
CA ASP A 289 11.15 -0.89 -19.48
C ASP A 289 12.41 -0.07 -19.19
N THR A 290 13.36 -0.10 -20.12
CA THR A 290 14.69 0.51 -19.94
C THR A 290 14.65 1.99 -19.64
N SER A 291 13.70 2.74 -20.20
CA SER A 291 13.54 4.17 -19.93
C SER A 291 13.09 4.43 -18.48
N THR A 292 12.12 3.65 -17.98
CA THR A 292 11.67 3.72 -16.57
C THR A 292 12.81 3.34 -15.63
N TRP A 293 13.56 2.28 -15.93
CA TRP A 293 14.73 1.88 -15.13
C TRP A 293 15.81 2.95 -15.11
N ASN A 294 16.06 3.63 -16.23
CA ASN A 294 17.01 4.76 -16.27
C ASN A 294 16.56 5.90 -15.35
N VAL A 295 15.27 6.18 -15.27
CA VAL A 295 14.72 7.18 -14.34
C VAL A 295 14.91 6.74 -12.89
N ILE A 296 14.55 5.50 -12.54
CA ILE A 296 14.65 4.95 -11.18
C ILE A 296 16.13 4.94 -10.72
N THR A 297 17.03 4.44 -11.55
CA THR A 297 18.44 4.25 -11.17
C THR A 297 19.20 5.57 -11.01
N LYS A 298 18.76 6.63 -11.68
CA LYS A 298 19.34 7.97 -11.53
C LYS A 298 19.30 8.50 -10.10
N TYR A 299 18.31 8.08 -9.31
CA TYR A 299 18.05 8.56 -7.94
C TYR A 299 18.41 7.53 -6.86
N GLN A 300 19.07 6.43 -7.22
CA GLN A 300 19.54 5.48 -6.20
C GLN A 300 20.52 6.15 -5.24
N ILE A 301 20.27 6.00 -3.94
CA ILE A 301 21.21 6.40 -2.90
C ILE A 301 22.37 5.39 -2.95
N LYS A 302 23.57 5.87 -3.21
CA LYS A 302 24.78 5.05 -3.18
C LYS A 302 25.25 4.77 -1.75
#